data_ce95e41c3685f089f62c5e418feb2f50
#
_entry.id   ce95e41c3685f089f62c5e418feb2f50
#
_cell.length_a   1.000
_cell.length_b   1.000
_cell.length_c   1.000
_cell.angle_alpha   90.00
_cell.angle_beta   90.00
_cell.angle_gamma   90.00
#
_symmetry.space_group_name_H-M   'P 1'
#
loop_
_entity.id
_entity.type
_entity.pdbx_description
1 polymer ?
#
loop_
_entity_poly.entity_id
_entity_poly.type
_entity_poly.pdbx_seq_one_letter_code
_entity_poly.pdbx_strand_id
1 'polypeptide(L)'
;EGSFTYWKPGRTVSMRFNPNSSCGTKSFELKNQATANLYYYTPYTPNQAALANMYGSGDSCSAYGNRNFWRFFHDWFGSPIGGGYLLKDAGPETYLIVDDKKYLVTDSRLLAALRPLGPIGEISTAYLDSFVTTGEMTQLVSDSVSGAKFLLVDGVKYSVPDCQIAIQYGANCDASIAVTSLQLNTFVDGGTLTRLVQTEAGTRYWIENASSRVVVDDLALQTVGAQAITPTRMTIEQVASLTPGTALASESVMFTVAGGSQKAIAAGG
;
A
#
# COMPACT_ATOMS: atom_id res chain seq x y z
N GLU A 1 23.90 36.73 5.89
CA GLU A 1 23.47 35.31 6.06
C GLU A 1 23.03 35.09 7.49
N GLY A 2 21.71 34.95 7.72
CA GLY A 2 21.17 34.66 9.04
C GLY A 2 21.57 33.26 9.49
N SER A 3 22.18 33.13 10.66
CA SER A 3 22.56 31.85 11.23
C SER A 3 21.32 31.09 11.70
N PHE A 4 20.88 30.06 10.98
CA PHE A 4 19.82 29.11 11.37
C PHE A 4 20.33 28.14 12.47
N THR A 5 20.87 28.69 13.56
CA THR A 5 21.52 27.88 14.61
C THR A 5 20.68 27.76 15.88
N TYR A 6 19.63 28.55 16.02
CA TYR A 6 18.80 28.55 17.23
C TYR A 6 17.92 27.30 17.35
N TRP A 7 17.21 26.94 16.28
CA TRP A 7 16.43 25.71 16.19
C TRP A 7 17.26 24.59 15.61
N LYS A 8 17.51 23.51 16.37
CA LYS A 8 18.33 22.36 15.96
C LYS A 8 17.70 21.06 16.37
N PRO A 9 17.90 19.95 15.60
CA PRO A 9 17.51 18.61 16.01
C PRO A 9 18.09 18.23 17.38
N GLY A 10 17.35 17.42 18.14
CA GLY A 10 17.73 16.98 19.48
C GLY A 10 17.51 18.02 20.58
N ARG A 11 17.08 19.21 20.24
CA ARG A 11 16.83 20.27 21.23
C ARG A 11 15.36 20.27 21.67
N THR A 12 15.13 20.21 22.97
CA THR A 12 13.80 20.49 23.56
C THR A 12 13.54 22.00 23.53
N VAL A 13 12.42 22.38 22.96
CA VAL A 13 11.99 23.77 22.80
C VAL A 13 10.63 24.00 23.44
N SER A 14 10.37 25.19 23.93
CA SER A 14 9.04 25.62 24.35
C SER A 14 8.50 26.62 23.33
N MET A 15 7.48 26.18 22.56
CA MET A 15 6.87 26.96 21.49
C MET A 15 5.53 27.49 21.91
N ARG A 16 5.26 28.76 21.57
CA ARG A 16 3.95 29.38 21.77
C ARG A 16 2.92 28.80 20.79
N PHE A 17 1.66 28.74 21.20
CA PHE A 17 0.55 28.45 20.32
C PHE A 17 0.13 29.61 19.42
N ASN A 18 0.36 30.86 19.92
CA ASN A 18 -0.15 32.09 19.29
C ASN A 18 0.76 33.29 19.67
N PRO A 19 0.77 34.36 18.88
CA PRO A 19 1.39 35.65 19.31
C PRO A 19 0.93 36.10 20.68
N ASN A 20 -0.36 35.90 21.02
CA ASN A 20 -0.90 36.21 22.35
C ASN A 20 -0.33 35.21 23.37
N SER A 21 0.45 35.73 24.33
CA SER A 21 1.11 34.91 25.35
C SER A 21 0.13 34.18 26.29
N SER A 22 -1.09 34.68 26.44
CA SER A 22 -2.13 34.01 27.26
C SER A 22 -2.60 32.66 26.69
N CYS A 23 -2.34 32.41 25.41
CA CYS A 23 -2.65 31.12 24.77
C CYS A 23 -1.74 29.97 25.20
N GLY A 24 -0.64 30.24 25.89
CA GLY A 24 0.26 29.25 26.43
C GLY A 24 1.32 28.74 25.41
N THR A 25 2.00 27.69 25.85
CA THR A 25 3.12 27.08 25.12
C THR A 25 3.03 25.53 25.17
N LYS A 26 3.77 24.89 24.27
CA LYS A 26 4.02 23.44 24.29
C LYS A 26 5.53 23.18 24.23
N SER A 27 6.01 22.30 25.11
CA SER A 27 7.40 21.84 25.07
C SER A 27 7.49 20.50 24.32
N PHE A 28 8.46 20.41 23.41
CA PHE A 28 8.75 19.18 22.64
C PHE A 28 10.17 19.23 22.09
N GLU A 29 10.70 18.06 21.73
CA GLU A 29 12.00 17.93 21.09
C GLU A 29 11.86 18.08 19.57
N LEU A 30 12.74 18.88 18.96
CA LEU A 30 12.88 18.98 17.50
C LEU A 30 13.58 17.71 16.98
N LYS A 31 12.86 16.86 16.24
CA LYS A 31 13.36 15.56 15.81
C LYS A 31 14.25 15.61 14.57
N ASN A 32 14.07 16.60 13.69
CA ASN A 32 14.83 16.71 12.44
C ASN A 32 15.05 18.17 12.04
N GLN A 33 15.99 18.37 11.10
CA GLN A 33 16.37 19.70 10.64
C GLN A 33 15.27 20.39 9.83
N ALA A 34 14.45 19.64 9.09
CA ALA A 34 13.34 20.23 8.32
C ALA A 34 12.31 20.88 9.25
N THR A 35 11.91 20.20 10.33
CA THR A 35 11.03 20.75 11.36
C THR A 35 11.68 21.96 12.06
N ALA A 36 12.97 21.88 12.40
CA ALA A 36 13.69 23.00 13.01
C ALA A 36 13.69 24.22 12.08
N ASN A 37 13.93 24.03 10.79
CA ASN A 37 13.91 25.12 9.79
C ASN A 37 12.51 25.72 9.62
N LEU A 38 11.47 24.89 9.66
CA LEU A 38 10.09 25.35 9.53
C LEU A 38 9.72 26.35 10.65
N TYR A 39 10.23 26.17 11.87
CA TYR A 39 9.98 27.09 12.99
C TYR A 39 10.66 28.45 12.84
N TYR A 40 11.60 28.62 11.90
CA TYR A 40 12.09 29.96 11.55
C TYR A 40 11.07 30.78 10.76
N TYR A 41 10.18 30.12 10.00
CA TYR A 41 9.14 30.79 9.21
C TYR A 41 7.80 30.86 9.94
N THR A 42 7.50 29.85 10.74
CA THR A 42 6.23 29.74 11.47
C THR A 42 6.48 29.41 12.94
N PRO A 43 6.86 30.41 13.77
CA PRO A 43 7.37 30.20 15.12
C PRO A 43 6.28 29.84 16.15
N TYR A 44 5.15 29.35 15.71
CA TYR A 44 4.04 28.91 16.55
C TYR A 44 3.71 27.45 16.28
N THR A 45 3.46 26.67 17.36
CA THR A 45 3.03 25.27 17.24
C THR A 45 1.50 25.20 17.23
N PRO A 46 0.87 24.29 16.45
CA PRO A 46 -0.58 24.14 16.48
C PRO A 46 -1.04 23.63 17.85
N ASN A 47 -2.14 24.19 18.34
CA ASN A 47 -2.83 23.70 19.53
C ASN A 47 -3.79 22.56 19.21
N GLN A 48 -4.42 21.97 20.24
CA GLN A 48 -5.36 20.86 20.09
C GLN A 48 -6.53 21.18 19.15
N ALA A 49 -7.09 22.39 19.23
CA ALA A 49 -8.21 22.81 18.39
C ALA A 49 -7.81 22.91 16.90
N ALA A 50 -6.60 23.38 16.61
CA ALA A 50 -6.07 23.40 15.24
C ALA A 50 -5.83 21.99 14.70
N LEU A 51 -5.36 21.05 15.52
CA LEU A 51 -5.11 19.66 15.12
C LEU A 51 -6.39 18.85 14.97
N ALA A 52 -7.42 19.13 15.76
CA ALA A 52 -8.71 18.47 15.67
C ALA A 52 -9.49 18.80 14.38
N ASN A 53 -9.15 19.90 13.71
CA ASN A 53 -9.78 20.32 12.46
C ASN A 53 -8.73 20.64 11.39
N MET A 54 -8.17 19.62 10.77
CA MET A 54 -7.03 19.74 9.85
C MET A 54 -7.33 20.60 8.61
N TYR A 55 -8.58 20.64 8.13
CA TYR A 55 -9.00 21.37 6.93
C TYR A 55 -9.82 22.63 7.23
N GLY A 56 -10.08 22.92 8.50
CA GLY A 56 -10.88 24.05 8.92
C GLY A 56 -10.17 24.96 9.93
N SER A 57 -10.94 25.68 10.73
CA SER A 57 -10.45 26.57 11.77
C SER A 57 -10.55 25.93 13.16
N GLY A 58 -9.58 26.21 14.01
CA GLY A 58 -9.61 25.93 15.44
C GLY A 58 -10.23 27.09 16.23
N ASP A 59 -9.67 27.37 17.42
CA ASP A 59 -10.07 28.44 18.29
C ASP A 59 -9.23 29.73 18.11
N SER A 60 -9.47 30.75 18.93
CA SER A 60 -8.75 32.04 18.87
C SER A 60 -7.26 31.96 19.21
N CYS A 61 -6.81 30.85 19.82
CA CYS A 61 -5.41 30.57 20.14
C CYS A 61 -4.73 29.70 19.10
N SER A 62 -5.42 29.30 18.04
CA SER A 62 -4.89 28.41 17.01
C SER A 62 -3.95 29.14 16.06
N ALA A 63 -2.79 28.51 15.75
CA ALA A 63 -1.90 28.89 14.66
C ALA A 63 -1.80 27.72 13.65
N TYR A 64 -1.74 28.07 12.38
CA TYR A 64 -1.95 27.10 11.31
C TYR A 64 -0.71 26.83 10.46
N GLY A 65 0.35 27.63 10.57
CA GLY A 65 1.51 27.56 9.68
C GLY A 65 2.11 26.16 9.58
N ASN A 66 2.56 25.61 10.70
CA ASN A 66 3.16 24.27 10.75
C ASN A 66 2.16 23.16 10.41
N ARG A 67 0.90 23.27 10.90
CA ARG A 67 -0.17 22.32 10.53
C ARG A 67 -0.44 22.34 9.04
N ASN A 68 -0.58 23.51 8.42
CA ASN A 68 -0.86 23.64 7.00
C ASN A 68 0.31 23.15 6.15
N PHE A 69 1.56 23.42 6.55
CA PHE A 69 2.72 22.87 5.86
C PHE A 69 2.69 21.33 5.87
N TRP A 70 2.48 20.72 7.04
CA TRP A 70 2.35 19.27 7.17
C TRP A 70 1.22 18.74 6.29
N ARG A 71 0.05 19.37 6.36
CA ARG A 71 -1.14 18.98 5.57
C ARG A 71 -0.86 19.05 4.06
N PHE A 72 -0.35 20.18 3.56
CA PHE A 72 -0.05 20.32 2.13
C PHE A 72 1.04 19.34 1.67
N PHE A 73 2.07 19.16 2.48
CA PHE A 73 3.10 18.18 2.17
C PHE A 73 2.50 16.77 2.11
N HIS A 74 1.69 16.40 3.09
CA HIS A 74 0.99 15.11 3.13
C HIS A 74 0.03 14.94 1.95
N ASP A 75 -0.77 15.96 1.63
CA ASP A 75 -1.75 15.89 0.56
C ASP A 75 -1.10 15.81 -0.85
N TRP A 76 0.09 16.37 -1.03
CA TRP A 76 0.76 16.43 -2.32
C TRP A 76 1.81 15.34 -2.53
N PHE A 77 2.48 14.92 -1.48
CA PHE A 77 3.65 14.04 -1.56
C PHE A 77 3.52 12.76 -0.72
N GLY A 78 2.41 12.59 -0.01
CA GLY A 78 2.20 11.49 0.91
C GLY A 78 2.82 11.75 2.29
N SER A 79 3.24 10.68 2.98
CA SER A 79 3.77 10.79 4.34
C SER A 79 4.94 11.77 4.42
N PRO A 80 4.91 12.77 5.33
CA PRO A 80 6.02 13.69 5.54
C PRO A 80 7.18 13.05 6.33
N ILE A 81 7.05 11.79 6.66
CA ILE A 81 8.10 11.01 7.31
C ILE A 81 9.18 10.75 6.25
N GLY A 82 10.39 11.18 6.51
CA GLY A 82 11.50 11.03 5.59
C GLY A 82 11.67 9.56 5.17
N GLY A 83 11.57 9.27 3.87
CA GLY A 83 11.67 7.94 3.33
C GLY A 83 10.39 7.38 2.71
N GLY A 84 9.26 8.07 2.81
CA GLY A 84 8.00 7.64 2.20
C GLY A 84 7.21 6.62 3.04
N TYR A 85 6.47 5.75 2.36
CA TYR A 85 5.59 4.76 3.01
C TYR A 85 6.29 3.44 3.37
N LEU A 86 7.48 3.19 2.81
CA LEU A 86 8.28 2.01 3.09
C LEU A 86 9.49 2.42 3.90
N LEU A 87 9.64 1.91 5.11
CA LEU A 87 10.73 2.27 6.01
C LEU A 87 11.46 1.02 6.52
N LYS A 88 12.76 1.18 6.73
CA LYS A 88 13.61 0.26 7.48
C LYS A 88 14.59 1.02 8.36
N ASP A 89 15.17 0.34 9.32
CA ASP A 89 16.40 0.80 10.02
C ASP A 89 17.65 0.11 9.44
N ALA A 90 18.70 0.01 10.21
CA ALA A 90 19.92 -0.71 9.81
C ALA A 90 19.73 -2.25 9.72
N GLY A 91 18.59 -2.77 10.18
CA GLY A 91 18.23 -4.19 10.08
C GLY A 91 17.72 -4.59 8.69
N PRO A 92 17.47 -5.89 8.50
CA PRO A 92 17.00 -6.43 7.23
C PRO A 92 15.50 -6.19 6.95
N GLU A 93 14.73 -5.87 7.98
CA GLU A 93 13.26 -5.79 7.91
C GLU A 93 12.80 -4.49 7.28
N THR A 94 11.82 -4.61 6.37
CA THR A 94 11.15 -3.46 5.76
C THR A 94 9.70 -3.43 6.22
N TYR A 95 9.20 -2.24 6.50
CA TYR A 95 7.84 -2.05 6.99
C TYR A 95 7.06 -1.11 6.08
N LEU A 96 5.79 -1.44 5.83
CA LEU A 96 4.81 -0.50 5.33
C LEU A 96 4.32 0.36 6.51
N ILE A 97 4.35 1.68 6.32
CA ILE A 97 3.83 2.64 7.30
C ILE A 97 2.46 3.14 6.84
N VAL A 98 1.49 3.00 7.73
CA VAL A 98 0.14 3.55 7.55
C VAL A 98 -0.21 4.33 8.81
N ASP A 99 -0.31 5.64 8.72
CA ASP A 99 -0.48 6.55 9.85
C ASP A 99 0.59 6.34 10.95
N ASP A 100 0.19 5.90 12.15
CA ASP A 100 1.08 5.60 13.28
C ASP A 100 1.46 4.11 13.38
N LYS A 101 1.09 3.29 12.40
CA LYS A 101 1.27 1.84 12.40
C LYS A 101 2.34 1.38 11.44
N LYS A 102 3.04 0.31 11.81
CA LYS A 102 3.99 -0.39 10.92
C LYS A 102 3.56 -1.85 10.73
N TYR A 103 3.64 -2.31 9.47
CA TYR A 103 3.33 -3.68 9.05
C TYR A 103 4.58 -4.28 8.41
N LEU A 104 5.02 -5.45 8.90
CA LEU A 104 6.21 -6.11 8.38
C LEU A 104 5.97 -6.65 6.97
N VAL A 105 6.86 -6.30 6.04
CA VAL A 105 6.87 -6.85 4.68
C VAL A 105 7.74 -8.11 4.69
N THR A 106 7.12 -9.28 4.59
CA THR A 106 7.77 -10.58 4.87
C THR A 106 8.49 -11.18 3.68
N ASP A 107 8.16 -10.79 2.46
CA ASP A 107 8.75 -11.38 1.26
C ASP A 107 8.92 -10.39 0.09
N SER A 108 9.71 -10.81 -0.91
CA SER A 108 10.03 -9.98 -2.07
C SER A 108 8.84 -9.72 -3.00
N ARG A 109 7.83 -10.57 -3.03
CA ARG A 109 6.62 -10.38 -3.86
C ARG A 109 5.76 -9.28 -3.27
N LEU A 110 5.58 -9.27 -1.95
CA LEU A 110 4.91 -8.17 -1.24
C LEU A 110 5.65 -6.86 -1.47
N LEU A 111 6.99 -6.88 -1.38
CA LEU A 111 7.79 -5.69 -1.63
C LEU A 111 7.64 -5.19 -3.07
N ALA A 112 7.63 -6.09 -4.06
CA ALA A 112 7.39 -5.76 -5.45
C ALA A 112 5.99 -5.17 -5.67
N ALA A 113 4.98 -5.73 -5.01
CA ALA A 113 3.61 -5.20 -5.06
C ALA A 113 3.52 -3.76 -4.50
N LEU A 114 4.36 -3.39 -3.54
CA LEU A 114 4.36 -2.07 -2.89
C LEU A 114 5.25 -1.02 -3.59
N ARG A 115 5.94 -1.35 -4.70
CA ARG A 115 6.83 -0.40 -5.41
C ARG A 115 6.24 0.98 -5.71
N PRO A 116 4.95 1.11 -6.08
CA PRO A 116 4.37 2.43 -6.34
C PRO A 116 4.35 3.37 -5.14
N LEU A 117 4.49 2.85 -3.93
CA LEU A 117 4.59 3.66 -2.71
C LEU A 117 5.92 4.42 -2.57
N GLY A 118 6.87 4.17 -3.47
CA GLY A 118 8.16 4.84 -3.51
C GLY A 118 9.32 4.00 -2.94
N PRO A 119 10.50 4.60 -2.82
CA PRO A 119 11.69 3.92 -2.33
C PRO A 119 11.59 3.59 -0.83
N ILE A 120 12.38 2.62 -0.41
CA ILE A 120 12.56 2.31 1.01
C ILE A 120 13.43 3.39 1.64
N GLY A 121 12.91 4.09 2.65
CA GLY A 121 13.64 5.05 3.43
C GLY A 121 14.37 4.39 4.63
N GLU A 122 15.60 4.83 4.87
CA GLU A 122 16.35 4.42 6.05
C GLU A 122 16.18 5.44 7.17
N ILE A 123 15.82 4.97 8.37
CA ILE A 123 15.59 5.79 9.55
C ILE A 123 16.28 5.17 10.77
N SER A 124 16.36 5.91 11.87
CA SER A 124 16.89 5.33 13.11
C SER A 124 15.92 4.31 13.69
N THR A 125 16.45 3.28 14.35
CA THR A 125 15.65 2.27 15.07
C THR A 125 14.70 2.93 16.07
N ALA A 126 15.18 3.91 16.84
CA ALA A 126 14.32 4.63 17.79
C ALA A 126 13.11 5.32 17.14
N TYR A 127 13.27 5.80 15.89
CA TYR A 127 12.17 6.39 15.16
C TYR A 127 11.23 5.33 14.57
N LEU A 128 11.77 4.23 14.04
CA LEU A 128 10.98 3.09 13.58
C LEU A 128 10.16 2.47 14.73
N ASP A 129 10.72 2.43 15.94
CA ASP A 129 10.03 1.92 17.13
C ASP A 129 8.97 2.87 17.69
N SER A 130 8.91 4.10 17.22
CA SER A 130 7.80 5.01 17.56
C SER A 130 6.48 4.65 16.88
N PHE A 131 6.51 3.82 15.83
CA PHE A 131 5.31 3.28 15.18
C PHE A 131 4.80 2.04 15.91
N VAL A 132 3.49 1.90 15.98
CA VAL A 132 2.84 0.72 16.57
C VAL A 132 3.03 -0.48 15.64
N THR A 133 3.72 -1.52 16.09
CA THR A 133 3.79 -2.79 15.36
C THR A 133 2.43 -3.46 15.38
N THR A 134 1.82 -3.64 14.19
CA THR A 134 0.43 -4.15 14.08
C THR A 134 0.37 -5.58 13.57
N GLY A 135 1.35 -6.01 12.76
CA GLY A 135 1.39 -7.36 12.19
C GLY A 135 2.16 -7.40 10.87
N GLU A 136 1.89 -8.43 10.10
CA GLU A 136 2.50 -8.63 8.78
C GLU A 136 1.65 -8.00 7.68
N MET A 137 2.31 -7.50 6.64
CA MET A 137 1.66 -7.02 5.42
C MET A 137 1.06 -8.17 4.65
N THR A 138 -0.13 -7.98 4.07
CA THR A 138 -0.78 -8.93 3.15
C THR A 138 -1.01 -8.28 1.79
N GLN A 139 -1.21 -9.09 0.74
CA GLN A 139 -1.54 -8.58 -0.59
C GLN A 139 -2.93 -7.93 -0.65
N LEU A 140 -3.83 -8.27 0.27
CA LEU A 140 -5.17 -7.72 0.32
C LEU A 140 -5.20 -6.50 1.23
N VAL A 141 -5.57 -5.36 0.65
CA VAL A 141 -5.71 -4.10 1.37
C VAL A 141 -7.14 -3.57 1.26
N SER A 142 -7.51 -2.69 2.16
CA SER A 142 -8.78 -1.95 2.07
C SER A 142 -8.52 -0.45 2.15
N ASP A 143 -9.33 0.32 1.47
CA ASP A 143 -9.35 1.77 1.62
C ASP A 143 -9.91 2.13 3.00
N SER A 144 -9.15 2.89 3.79
CA SER A 144 -9.52 3.24 5.17
C SER A 144 -10.79 4.10 5.28
N VAL A 145 -11.20 4.76 4.18
CA VAL A 145 -12.37 5.64 4.14
C VAL A 145 -13.61 4.89 3.64
N SER A 146 -13.51 4.23 2.48
CA SER A 146 -14.63 3.56 1.81
C SER A 146 -14.82 2.10 2.23
N GLY A 147 -13.77 1.46 2.76
CA GLY A 147 -13.73 0.01 3.04
C GLY A 147 -13.60 -0.85 1.78
N ALA A 148 -13.50 -0.26 0.59
CA ALA A 148 -13.31 -0.98 -0.67
C ALA A 148 -12.02 -1.80 -0.64
N LYS A 149 -12.08 -3.06 -1.05
CA LYS A 149 -10.94 -3.98 -1.01
C LYS A 149 -10.23 -4.06 -2.35
N PHE A 150 -8.91 -4.19 -2.27
CA PHE A 150 -8.03 -4.30 -3.45
C PHE A 150 -6.98 -5.38 -3.21
N LEU A 151 -6.73 -6.18 -4.26
CA LEU A 151 -5.59 -7.08 -4.29
C LEU A 151 -4.42 -6.37 -4.98
N LEU A 152 -3.27 -6.31 -4.32
CA LEU A 152 -2.05 -5.71 -4.87
C LEU A 152 -1.17 -6.80 -5.51
N VAL A 153 -0.89 -6.65 -6.79
CA VAL A 153 -0.03 -7.58 -7.53
C VAL A 153 0.94 -6.77 -8.39
N ASP A 154 2.22 -6.89 -8.11
CA ASP A 154 3.32 -6.25 -8.86
C ASP A 154 3.08 -4.75 -9.20
N GLY A 155 2.68 -3.98 -8.19
CA GLY A 155 2.46 -2.53 -8.34
C GLY A 155 1.11 -2.12 -8.94
N VAL A 156 0.23 -3.07 -9.21
CA VAL A 156 -1.13 -2.85 -9.72
C VAL A 156 -2.15 -3.19 -8.63
N LYS A 157 -3.17 -2.36 -8.46
CA LYS A 157 -4.32 -2.65 -7.61
C LYS A 157 -5.49 -3.17 -8.43
N TYR A 158 -6.08 -4.25 -8.00
CA TYR A 158 -7.29 -4.83 -8.59
C TYR A 158 -8.44 -4.74 -7.61
N SER A 159 -9.54 -4.12 -8.01
CA SER A 159 -10.76 -4.04 -7.18
C SER A 159 -11.33 -5.45 -6.92
N VAL A 160 -11.55 -5.77 -5.66
CA VAL A 160 -12.11 -7.06 -5.23
C VAL A 160 -13.60 -6.91 -5.01
N PRO A 161 -14.45 -7.46 -5.91
CA PRO A 161 -15.90 -7.27 -5.81
C PRO A 161 -16.53 -8.03 -4.65
N ASP A 162 -15.97 -9.18 -4.29
CA ASP A 162 -16.36 -9.97 -3.12
C ASP A 162 -15.20 -10.83 -2.59
N CYS A 163 -15.36 -11.32 -1.37
CA CYS A 163 -14.34 -12.11 -0.69
C CYS A 163 -14.12 -13.49 -1.30
N GLN A 164 -15.09 -14.05 -1.99
CA GLN A 164 -14.92 -15.36 -2.65
C GLN A 164 -13.90 -15.27 -3.79
N ILE A 165 -13.86 -14.14 -4.48
CA ILE A 165 -12.83 -13.87 -5.51
C ILE A 165 -11.45 -13.75 -4.85
N ALA A 166 -11.31 -12.98 -3.76
CA ALA A 166 -10.03 -12.83 -3.06
C ALA A 166 -9.45 -14.18 -2.59
N ILE A 167 -10.31 -15.05 -2.05
CA ILE A 167 -9.93 -16.41 -1.59
C ILE A 167 -9.34 -17.23 -2.74
N GLN A 168 -9.87 -17.11 -3.97
CA GLN A 168 -9.33 -17.84 -5.12
C GLN A 168 -7.90 -17.42 -5.46
N TYR A 169 -7.51 -16.19 -5.12
CA TYR A 169 -6.13 -15.70 -5.25
C TYR A 169 -5.27 -15.98 -4.00
N GLY A 170 -5.78 -16.71 -3.02
CA GLY A 170 -5.07 -17.07 -1.79
C GLY A 170 -5.08 -15.97 -0.72
N ALA A 171 -5.91 -14.94 -0.91
CA ALA A 171 -6.01 -13.85 0.05
C ALA A 171 -7.07 -14.14 1.13
N ASN A 172 -6.80 -13.71 2.35
CA ASN A 172 -7.75 -13.77 3.47
C ASN A 172 -8.44 -12.41 3.65
N CYS A 173 -9.75 -12.37 3.44
CA CYS A 173 -10.54 -11.15 3.57
C CYS A 173 -10.53 -10.52 4.97
N ASP A 174 -10.43 -11.34 6.00
CA ASP A 174 -10.43 -10.88 7.40
C ASP A 174 -9.06 -10.29 7.79
N ALA A 175 -8.02 -10.59 7.03
CA ALA A 175 -6.66 -10.09 7.22
C ALA A 175 -6.33 -8.88 6.33
N SER A 176 -7.34 -8.23 5.72
CA SER A 176 -7.07 -7.03 4.91
C SER A 176 -6.55 -5.88 5.77
N ILE A 177 -5.50 -5.21 5.27
CA ILE A 177 -4.89 -4.06 5.94
C ILE A 177 -5.54 -2.78 5.41
N ALA A 178 -6.06 -1.95 6.34
CA ALA A 178 -6.57 -0.65 5.97
C ALA A 178 -5.39 0.29 5.64
N VAL A 179 -5.35 0.78 4.40
CA VAL A 179 -4.39 1.77 3.91
C VAL A 179 -5.11 3.06 3.55
N THR A 180 -4.39 4.17 3.48
CA THR A 180 -5.02 5.45 3.14
C THR A 180 -5.39 5.50 1.66
N SER A 181 -6.45 6.25 1.31
CA SER A 181 -6.81 6.50 -0.10
C SER A 181 -5.64 7.13 -0.88
N LEU A 182 -4.80 7.92 -0.20
CA LEU A 182 -3.62 8.54 -0.80
C LEU A 182 -2.58 7.47 -1.20
N GLN A 183 -2.32 6.50 -0.33
CA GLN A 183 -1.46 5.35 -0.67
C GLN A 183 -2.05 4.53 -1.82
N LEU A 184 -3.36 4.26 -1.80
CA LEU A 184 -4.03 3.52 -2.88
C LEU A 184 -3.96 4.24 -4.24
N ASN A 185 -3.97 5.56 -4.24
CA ASN A 185 -3.92 6.35 -5.47
C ASN A 185 -2.54 6.33 -6.16
N THR A 186 -1.50 5.83 -5.50
CA THR A 186 -0.18 5.63 -6.15
C THR A 186 -0.15 4.41 -7.07
N PHE A 187 -1.06 3.45 -6.88
CA PHE A 187 -1.10 2.22 -7.67
C PHE A 187 -1.83 2.41 -8.98
N VAL A 188 -1.34 1.76 -10.03
CA VAL A 188 -2.06 1.65 -11.30
C VAL A 188 -3.34 0.83 -11.07
N ASP A 189 -4.45 1.28 -11.65
CA ASP A 189 -5.72 0.56 -11.59
C ASP A 189 -5.75 -0.55 -12.64
N GLY A 190 -5.82 -1.80 -12.18
CA GLY A 190 -5.94 -3.01 -13.02
C GLY A 190 -7.38 -3.42 -13.32
N GLY A 191 -8.36 -2.64 -12.83
CA GLY A 191 -9.78 -2.95 -12.98
C GLY A 191 -10.30 -3.96 -11.96
N THR A 192 -11.41 -4.60 -12.29
CA THR A 192 -12.08 -5.55 -11.39
C THR A 192 -11.47 -6.94 -11.48
N LEU A 193 -11.17 -7.51 -10.32
CA LEU A 193 -10.65 -8.87 -10.20
C LEU A 193 -11.73 -9.89 -10.50
N THR A 194 -11.42 -10.86 -11.36
CA THR A 194 -12.26 -12.02 -11.67
C THR A 194 -11.42 -13.29 -11.62
N ARG A 195 -12.06 -14.45 -11.61
CA ARG A 195 -11.34 -15.74 -11.67
C ARG A 195 -10.76 -16.04 -13.05
N LEU A 196 -11.26 -15.38 -14.11
CA LEU A 196 -10.72 -15.50 -15.45
C LEU A 196 -9.72 -14.38 -15.70
N VAL A 197 -8.48 -14.74 -16.00
CA VAL A 197 -7.39 -13.81 -16.31
C VAL A 197 -6.97 -14.00 -17.77
N GLN A 198 -6.59 -12.90 -18.43
CA GLN A 198 -6.01 -12.93 -19.76
C GLN A 198 -4.75 -12.09 -19.82
N THR A 199 -3.67 -12.68 -20.32
CA THR A 199 -2.41 -11.99 -20.57
C THR A 199 -2.45 -11.18 -21.87
N GLU A 200 -1.44 -10.32 -22.10
CA GLU A 200 -1.28 -9.56 -23.35
C GLU A 200 -1.14 -10.48 -24.57
N ALA A 201 -0.51 -11.64 -24.41
CA ALA A 201 -0.40 -12.65 -25.47
C ALA A 201 -1.73 -13.35 -25.80
N GLY A 202 -2.80 -13.03 -25.08
CA GLY A 202 -4.11 -13.65 -25.27
C GLY A 202 -4.32 -14.96 -24.52
N THR A 203 -3.29 -15.48 -23.83
CA THR A 203 -3.42 -16.71 -23.02
C THR A 203 -4.35 -16.44 -21.84
N ARG A 204 -5.29 -17.38 -21.64
CA ARG A 204 -6.26 -17.31 -20.55
C ARG A 204 -5.91 -18.28 -19.44
N TYR A 205 -6.19 -17.87 -18.21
CA TYR A 205 -5.99 -18.65 -17.01
C TYR A 205 -7.25 -18.59 -16.14
N TRP A 206 -7.59 -19.73 -15.57
CA TRP A 206 -8.60 -19.84 -14.53
C TRP A 206 -7.92 -19.86 -13.17
N ILE A 207 -8.31 -18.97 -12.28
CA ILE A 207 -7.72 -18.86 -10.95
C ILE A 207 -8.58 -19.61 -9.95
N GLU A 208 -7.96 -20.53 -9.23
CA GLU A 208 -8.63 -21.37 -8.26
C GLU A 208 -7.66 -21.83 -7.17
N ASN A 209 -8.05 -21.60 -5.90
CA ASN A 209 -7.28 -22.00 -4.72
C ASN A 209 -5.79 -21.60 -4.79
N ALA A 210 -5.53 -20.32 -5.05
CA ALA A 210 -4.19 -19.72 -5.24
C ALA A 210 -3.38 -20.32 -6.40
N SER A 211 -4.04 -21.04 -7.30
CA SER A 211 -3.40 -21.65 -8.48
C SER A 211 -3.90 -21.04 -9.77
N SER A 212 -3.00 -20.93 -10.76
CA SER A 212 -3.30 -20.50 -12.12
C SER A 212 -3.36 -21.71 -13.06
N ARG A 213 -4.53 -21.97 -13.63
CA ARG A 213 -4.78 -23.08 -14.56
C ARG A 213 -4.90 -22.55 -15.98
N VAL A 214 -4.00 -22.91 -16.88
CA VAL A 214 -4.11 -22.52 -18.30
C VAL A 214 -5.41 -23.05 -18.88
N VAL A 215 -6.19 -22.19 -19.53
CA VAL A 215 -7.41 -22.60 -20.25
C VAL A 215 -7.02 -23.10 -21.64
N VAL A 216 -7.23 -24.38 -21.88
CA VAL A 216 -6.79 -25.07 -23.14
C VAL A 216 -7.78 -24.82 -24.27
N ASP A 217 -9.08 -24.81 -23.97
CA ASP A 217 -10.15 -24.62 -24.94
C ASP A 217 -11.33 -23.82 -24.37
N ASP A 218 -12.18 -23.30 -25.27
CA ASP A 218 -13.33 -22.48 -24.87
C ASP A 218 -14.44 -23.29 -24.17
N LEU A 219 -14.55 -24.58 -24.47
CA LEU A 219 -15.55 -25.40 -23.80
C LEU A 219 -15.20 -25.61 -22.32
N ALA A 220 -13.93 -25.60 -21.98
CA ALA A 220 -13.48 -25.62 -20.58
C ALA A 220 -14.06 -24.50 -19.74
N LEU A 221 -14.26 -23.31 -20.31
CA LEU A 221 -14.90 -22.20 -19.61
C LEU A 221 -16.39 -22.45 -19.34
N GLN A 222 -17.03 -23.30 -20.14
CA GLN A 222 -18.43 -23.70 -19.91
C GLN A 222 -18.54 -24.61 -18.70
N THR A 223 -17.56 -25.52 -18.52
CA THR A 223 -17.58 -26.47 -17.38
C THR A 223 -17.48 -25.75 -16.03
N VAL A 224 -16.84 -24.56 -15.98
CA VAL A 224 -16.70 -23.75 -14.78
C VAL A 224 -17.65 -22.53 -14.76
N GLY A 225 -18.59 -22.43 -15.70
CA GLY A 225 -19.58 -21.37 -15.78
C GLY A 225 -18.98 -19.99 -16.11
N ALA A 226 -17.85 -19.95 -16.81
CA ALA A 226 -17.06 -18.73 -17.01
C ALA A 226 -17.23 -18.06 -18.38
N GLN A 227 -18.20 -18.49 -19.23
CA GLN A 227 -18.38 -17.98 -20.60
C GLN A 227 -18.67 -16.48 -20.68
N ALA A 228 -19.39 -15.96 -19.68
CA ALA A 228 -19.79 -14.53 -19.62
C ALA A 228 -18.85 -13.68 -18.74
N ILE A 229 -17.78 -14.24 -18.20
CA ILE A 229 -16.85 -13.50 -17.33
C ILE A 229 -15.90 -12.67 -18.21
N THR A 230 -15.90 -11.35 -17.99
CA THR A 230 -14.87 -10.48 -18.57
C THR A 230 -13.52 -10.78 -17.91
N PRO A 231 -12.46 -11.13 -18.65
CA PRO A 231 -11.19 -11.43 -18.04
C PRO A 231 -10.53 -10.23 -17.39
N THR A 232 -9.95 -10.41 -16.20
CA THR A 232 -8.99 -9.46 -15.65
C THR A 232 -7.73 -9.47 -16.50
N ARG A 233 -7.20 -8.30 -16.86
CA ARG A 233 -5.92 -8.19 -17.58
C ARG A 233 -4.77 -8.25 -16.59
N MET A 234 -3.83 -9.18 -16.83
CA MET A 234 -2.60 -9.33 -16.03
C MET A 234 -1.42 -9.59 -16.95
N THR A 235 -0.21 -9.23 -16.51
CA THR A 235 1.02 -9.62 -17.19
C THR A 235 1.31 -11.11 -16.91
N ILE A 236 2.21 -11.69 -17.70
CA ILE A 236 2.63 -13.09 -17.47
C ILE A 236 3.36 -13.23 -16.13
N GLU A 237 4.11 -12.21 -15.71
CA GLU A 237 4.81 -12.16 -14.42
C GLU A 237 3.82 -12.14 -13.24
N GLN A 238 2.74 -11.38 -13.37
CA GLN A 238 1.67 -11.35 -12.37
C GLN A 238 0.99 -12.72 -12.24
N VAL A 239 0.71 -13.38 -13.35
CA VAL A 239 0.14 -14.75 -13.34
C VAL A 239 1.15 -15.75 -12.77
N ALA A 240 2.44 -15.62 -13.11
CA ALA A 240 3.51 -16.48 -12.60
C ALA A 240 3.75 -16.36 -11.09
N SER A 241 3.22 -15.29 -10.44
CA SER A 241 3.24 -15.17 -8.98
C SER A 241 2.31 -16.18 -8.28
N LEU A 242 1.35 -16.74 -9.00
CA LEU A 242 0.46 -17.80 -8.51
C LEU A 242 1.07 -19.19 -8.77
N THR A 243 0.70 -20.17 -7.96
CA THR A 243 1.15 -21.55 -8.16
C THR A 243 0.57 -22.11 -9.47
N PRO A 244 1.40 -22.65 -10.39
CA PRO A 244 0.87 -23.32 -11.57
C PRO A 244 -0.01 -24.52 -11.20
N GLY A 245 -1.24 -24.52 -11.70
CA GLY A 245 -2.18 -25.63 -11.53
C GLY A 245 -2.28 -26.50 -12.78
N THR A 246 -2.98 -27.63 -12.67
CA THR A 246 -3.33 -28.47 -13.82
C THR A 246 -4.15 -27.66 -14.83
N ALA A 247 -3.81 -27.76 -16.12
CA ALA A 247 -4.54 -27.04 -17.16
C ALA A 247 -6.04 -27.36 -17.12
N LEU A 248 -6.88 -26.36 -17.42
CA LEU A 248 -8.32 -26.49 -17.51
C LEU A 248 -8.69 -26.83 -18.97
N ALA A 249 -9.29 -28.01 -19.19
CA ALA A 249 -9.77 -28.46 -20.48
C ALA A 249 -11.19 -29.02 -20.33
N SER A 250 -11.96 -29.01 -21.41
CA SER A 250 -13.32 -29.58 -21.44
C SER A 250 -13.34 -31.08 -21.26
N GLU A 251 -12.27 -31.76 -21.73
CA GLU A 251 -12.05 -33.20 -21.61
C GLU A 251 -10.62 -33.48 -21.17
N SER A 252 -10.37 -34.67 -20.64
CA SER A 252 -9.00 -35.12 -20.36
C SER A 252 -8.25 -35.34 -21.66
N VAL A 253 -7.36 -34.42 -22.01
CA VAL A 253 -6.55 -34.49 -23.23
C VAL A 253 -5.07 -34.57 -22.91
N MET A 254 -4.34 -35.36 -23.72
CA MET A 254 -2.89 -35.43 -23.67
C MET A 254 -2.33 -34.46 -24.69
N PHE A 255 -1.45 -33.58 -24.29
CA PHE A 255 -0.79 -32.62 -25.19
C PHE A 255 0.72 -32.61 -24.98
N THR A 256 1.44 -32.21 -26.02
CA THR A 256 2.89 -32.01 -25.96
C THR A 256 3.17 -30.54 -25.76
N VAL A 257 4.00 -30.21 -24.78
CA VAL A 257 4.47 -28.80 -24.57
C VAL A 257 5.33 -28.40 -25.77
N ALA A 258 5.04 -27.25 -26.36
CA ALA A 258 5.79 -26.75 -27.52
C ALA A 258 7.30 -26.68 -27.22
N GLY A 259 8.10 -27.33 -28.08
CA GLY A 259 9.57 -27.41 -27.96
C GLY A 259 10.09 -28.50 -27.02
N GLY A 260 9.22 -29.33 -26.42
CA GLY A 260 9.60 -30.41 -25.51
C GLY A 260 9.10 -31.80 -25.95
N SER A 261 9.75 -32.84 -25.46
CA SER A 261 9.27 -34.25 -25.59
C SER A 261 8.29 -34.64 -24.48
N GLN A 262 8.03 -33.73 -23.52
CA GLN A 262 7.15 -34.02 -22.40
C GLN A 262 5.67 -33.93 -22.81
N LYS A 263 4.90 -34.93 -22.37
CA LYS A 263 3.45 -34.95 -22.50
C LYS A 263 2.81 -34.56 -21.22
N ALA A 264 1.79 -33.71 -21.27
CA ALA A 264 0.99 -33.30 -20.14
C ALA A 264 -0.47 -33.73 -20.35
N ILE A 265 -1.19 -33.97 -19.27
CA ILE A 265 -2.61 -34.27 -19.28
C ILE A 265 -3.35 -33.07 -18.73
N ALA A 266 -4.29 -32.51 -19.51
CA ALA A 266 -5.28 -31.57 -18.99
C ALA A 266 -6.48 -32.40 -18.53
N ALA A 267 -6.88 -32.23 -17.28
CA ALA A 267 -8.08 -32.85 -16.76
C ALA A 267 -9.30 -31.97 -17.00
N GLY A 268 -10.38 -32.54 -17.45
CA GLY A 268 -11.70 -31.91 -17.48
C GLY A 268 -12.08 -31.49 -16.05
N GLY A 269 -12.62 -30.25 -15.92
CA GLY A 269 -13.05 -29.68 -14.63
C GLY A 269 -14.39 -30.22 -14.17
#